data_29fe9f77b34e0d960cbbd2084eb6a69d
#
_entry.id   29fe9f77b34e0d960cbbd2084eb6a69d
#
_cell.length_a   1.000
_cell.length_b   1.000
_cell.length_c   1.000
_cell.angle_alpha   90.00
_cell.angle_beta   90.00
_cell.angle_gamma   90.00
#
_symmetry.space_group_name_H-M   'P 1'
#
loop_
_entity.id
_entity.type
_entity.pdbx_description
1 polymer ?
#
loop_
_entity_poly.entity_id
_entity_poly.type
_entity_poly.pdbx_seq_one_letter_code
_entity_poly.pdbx_strand_id
1 'polypeptide(L)'
;MRKIAGSFLIISLLVSGLMAQKDEGKYVPRSKSPVLEEIRKSMEAENAAKDSITQAIRSRQKADAEKKRENRQVFQADFSNVKKPEGLKDFKSYFHFDPVAQYYSGMCWCFTTTSFLESEVKRITGQEIKLSELHTVYYQYVAKARRFIRERGKSLFAEGSESNAVLEMMDAHGAVPVEVYTGLKKYDKHNHLQMFDDMMDYLNYCKENDYWEETVIISTIKNIMNQYLGAPPESFEWQGKIYTPLEFKNNVLKINSDDYVEFMSTLSIPFYTQGIFDVPDNWWLDSSYYNIPLDEWYDLILKSIKNGYTVNIGGDVSEPGYVGEEDVAFIPDFIMPQKYINQYSREYGITSGTTSDDHGIHIVGYTKKAGHDWFLIKDSGRGARKGKEELRGYYMWRDDYVKMKMLSFMIHKDMAKNILEQFN
;
A
#
# COMPACT_ATOMS: atom_id res chain seq x y z
N MET A 1 -11.65 130.70 1.17
CA MET A 1 -13.03 130.48 0.72
C MET A 1 -13.07 129.28 -0.27
N ARG A 2 -13.99 128.46 -0.20
CA ARG A 2 -14.30 127.26 -0.95
C ARG A 2 -13.52 126.02 -0.49
N LYS A 3 -14.26 125.18 0.23
CA LYS A 3 -13.97 123.80 0.59
C LYS A 3 -14.16 122.92 -0.63
N ILE A 4 -13.20 122.03 -0.91
CA ILE A 4 -13.38 120.94 -1.83
C ILE A 4 -13.34 119.73 -0.99
N ALA A 5 -14.48 119.00 -0.95
CA ALA A 5 -14.61 117.70 -0.29
C ALA A 5 -14.15 116.60 -1.27
N GLY A 6 -13.16 115.85 -0.87
CA GLY A 6 -12.73 114.72 -1.60
C GLY A 6 -13.49 113.45 -1.13
N SER A 7 -14.26 112.87 -2.01
CA SER A 7 -14.92 111.57 -1.76
C SER A 7 -13.94 110.44 -1.95
N PHE A 8 -13.69 109.68 -0.88
CA PHE A 8 -12.98 108.42 -0.94
C PHE A 8 -13.97 107.31 -1.29
N LEU A 9 -13.80 106.74 -2.48
CA LEU A 9 -14.52 105.56 -2.92
C LEU A 9 -13.83 104.31 -2.38
N ILE A 10 -14.42 103.66 -1.38
CA ILE A 10 -13.94 102.36 -0.86
C ILE A 10 -14.50 101.26 -1.77
N ILE A 11 -13.64 100.73 -2.61
CA ILE A 11 -13.95 99.52 -3.38
C ILE A 11 -13.80 98.32 -2.43
N SER A 12 -14.93 97.80 -1.99
CA SER A 12 -14.99 96.52 -1.24
C SER A 12 -14.81 95.36 -2.21
N LEU A 13 -13.64 94.76 -2.26
CA LEU A 13 -13.40 93.52 -2.94
C LEU A 13 -14.06 92.36 -2.14
N LEU A 14 -15.22 91.94 -2.58
CA LEU A 14 -15.81 90.70 -2.14
C LEU A 14 -14.96 89.51 -2.71
N VAL A 15 -14.05 88.96 -1.90
CA VAL A 15 -13.40 87.71 -2.17
C VAL A 15 -14.40 86.65 -1.76
N SER A 16 -15.17 86.15 -2.73
CA SER A 16 -15.93 84.90 -2.58
C SER A 16 -14.95 83.74 -2.53
N GLY A 17 -14.56 83.39 -1.31
CA GLY A 17 -13.82 82.10 -1.11
C GLY A 17 -14.70 80.95 -1.50
N LEU A 18 -14.41 80.35 -2.65
CA LEU A 18 -14.88 79.00 -2.90
C LEU A 18 -14.24 78.07 -1.82
N MET A 19 -15.00 77.84 -0.77
CA MET A 19 -14.69 76.66 0.10
C MET A 19 -14.89 75.42 -0.74
N ALA A 20 -13.79 74.78 -1.20
CA ALA A 20 -13.83 73.41 -1.74
C ALA A 20 -14.37 72.58 -0.61
N GLN A 21 -15.58 72.04 -0.79
CA GLN A 21 -16.19 71.09 0.10
C GLN A 21 -15.30 69.80 0.01
N LYS A 22 -14.56 69.59 1.07
CA LYS A 22 -13.80 68.31 1.17
C LYS A 22 -14.82 67.21 1.39
N ASP A 23 -15.03 66.36 0.37
CA ASP A 23 -15.79 65.12 0.52
C ASP A 23 -15.03 64.22 1.48
N GLU A 24 -15.49 64.16 2.71
CA GLU A 24 -14.92 63.22 3.71
C GLU A 24 -15.67 61.87 3.65
N GLY A 25 -14.91 60.83 3.35
CA GLY A 25 -15.43 59.44 3.43
C GLY A 25 -15.54 58.97 4.90
N LYS A 26 -16.65 58.32 5.26
CA LYS A 26 -16.83 57.69 6.57
C LYS A 26 -17.23 56.22 6.42
N TYR A 27 -16.77 55.40 7.32
CA TYR A 27 -17.26 54.02 7.41
C TYR A 27 -18.67 54.02 8.00
N VAL A 28 -19.60 53.43 7.25
CA VAL A 28 -20.98 53.24 7.69
C VAL A 28 -21.33 51.75 7.51
N PRO A 29 -22.18 51.16 8.36
CA PRO A 29 -22.70 49.84 8.14
C PRO A 29 -23.31 49.72 6.74
N ARG A 30 -22.92 48.65 6.01
CA ARG A 30 -23.45 48.38 4.68
C ARG A 30 -24.95 48.16 4.77
N SER A 31 -25.73 48.93 4.03
CA SER A 31 -27.16 48.70 3.95
C SER A 31 -27.45 47.34 3.30
N LYS A 32 -28.30 46.55 3.95
CA LYS A 32 -28.75 45.26 3.42
C LYS A 32 -30.05 45.50 2.67
N SER A 33 -30.18 44.91 1.49
CA SER A 33 -31.44 44.89 0.76
C SER A 33 -32.36 43.84 1.37
N PRO A 34 -33.56 44.21 1.87
CA PRO A 34 -34.48 43.25 2.45
C PRO A 34 -34.87 42.15 1.45
N VAL A 35 -35.03 42.48 0.18
CA VAL A 35 -35.36 41.54 -0.88
C VAL A 35 -34.24 40.52 -1.12
N LEU A 36 -32.98 40.99 -1.15
CA LEU A 36 -31.84 40.06 -1.31
C LEU A 36 -31.63 39.13 -0.10
N GLU A 37 -31.93 39.64 1.11
CA GLU A 37 -31.90 38.80 2.33
C GLU A 37 -33.01 37.73 2.31
N GLU A 38 -34.20 38.06 1.80
CA GLU A 38 -35.30 37.13 1.67
C GLU A 38 -34.97 36.01 0.64
N ILE A 39 -34.43 36.41 -0.54
CA ILE A 39 -33.97 35.47 -1.58
C ILE A 39 -32.88 34.57 -1.01
N ARG A 40 -31.90 35.11 -0.28
CA ARG A 40 -30.85 34.29 0.32
C ARG A 40 -31.40 33.27 1.31
N LYS A 41 -32.30 33.67 2.19
CA LYS A 41 -32.94 32.76 3.15
C LYS A 41 -33.75 31.65 2.45
N SER A 42 -34.45 31.99 1.37
CA SER A 42 -35.18 31.00 0.56
C SER A 42 -34.23 29.99 -0.08
N MET A 43 -33.11 30.44 -0.66
CA MET A 43 -32.07 29.57 -1.23
C MET A 43 -31.42 28.67 -0.18
N GLU A 44 -31.11 29.21 1.00
CA GLU A 44 -30.55 28.45 2.12
C GLU A 44 -31.53 27.35 2.59
N ALA A 45 -32.82 27.68 2.69
CA ALA A 45 -33.85 26.69 3.05
C ALA A 45 -34.02 25.59 1.98
N GLU A 46 -34.00 25.96 0.69
CA GLU A 46 -34.06 25.01 -0.40
C GLU A 46 -32.84 24.10 -0.44
N ASN A 47 -31.63 24.63 -0.26
CA ASN A 47 -30.40 23.84 -0.19
C ASN A 47 -30.40 22.89 1.02
N ALA A 48 -30.84 23.36 2.19
CA ALA A 48 -30.95 22.51 3.37
C ALA A 48 -31.96 21.37 3.15
N ALA A 49 -33.08 21.62 2.45
CA ALA A 49 -34.02 20.57 2.09
C ALA A 49 -33.43 19.55 1.11
N LYS A 50 -32.69 20.00 0.08
CA LYS A 50 -31.98 19.15 -0.88
C LYS A 50 -30.90 18.32 -0.18
N ASP A 51 -30.13 18.91 0.73
CA ASP A 51 -29.12 18.20 1.52
C ASP A 51 -29.74 17.12 2.41
N SER A 52 -30.87 17.44 3.06
CA SER A 52 -31.60 16.46 3.87
C SER A 52 -32.10 15.26 3.03
N ILE A 53 -32.65 15.51 1.84
CA ILE A 53 -33.08 14.46 0.91
C ILE A 53 -31.87 13.63 0.46
N THR A 54 -30.77 14.28 0.10
CA THR A 54 -29.52 13.63 -0.32
C THR A 54 -28.96 12.76 0.79
N GLN A 55 -28.93 13.22 2.02
CA GLN A 55 -28.49 12.46 3.19
C GLN A 55 -29.40 11.24 3.44
N ALA A 56 -30.73 11.42 3.32
CA ALA A 56 -31.69 10.31 3.46
C ALA A 56 -31.47 9.23 2.40
N ILE A 57 -31.23 9.63 1.14
CA ILE A 57 -30.93 8.70 0.04
C ILE A 57 -29.60 7.96 0.32
N ARG A 58 -28.55 8.66 0.70
CA ARG A 58 -27.24 8.05 1.02
C ARG A 58 -27.35 7.08 2.19
N SER A 59 -28.07 7.44 3.25
CA SER A 59 -28.29 6.58 4.41
C SER A 59 -29.05 5.30 4.02
N ARG A 60 -30.06 5.42 3.18
CA ARG A 60 -30.81 4.27 2.65
C ARG A 60 -29.94 3.37 1.77
N GLN A 61 -29.18 3.96 0.86
CA GLN A 61 -28.22 3.21 0.02
C GLN A 61 -27.18 2.47 0.84
N LYS A 62 -26.67 3.13 1.91
CA LYS A 62 -25.72 2.51 2.84
C LYS A 62 -26.36 1.34 3.60
N ALA A 63 -27.58 1.52 4.12
CA ALA A 63 -28.32 0.46 4.81
C ALA A 63 -28.64 -0.72 3.86
N ASP A 64 -29.06 -0.44 2.62
CA ASP A 64 -29.31 -1.48 1.60
C ASP A 64 -28.02 -2.21 1.21
N ALA A 65 -26.88 -1.50 1.13
CA ALA A 65 -25.59 -2.09 0.87
C ALA A 65 -25.10 -2.97 2.04
N GLU A 66 -25.31 -2.52 3.28
CA GLU A 66 -25.00 -3.31 4.50
C GLU A 66 -25.85 -4.57 4.54
N LYS A 67 -27.16 -4.46 4.30
CA LYS A 67 -28.08 -5.61 4.25
C LYS A 67 -27.70 -6.60 3.14
N LYS A 68 -27.25 -6.10 1.97
CA LYS A 68 -26.73 -6.97 0.90
C LYS A 68 -25.43 -7.67 1.32
N ARG A 69 -24.57 -6.99 2.08
CA ARG A 69 -23.34 -7.59 2.63
C ARG A 69 -23.62 -8.68 3.65
N GLU A 70 -24.54 -8.43 4.59
CA GLU A 70 -24.95 -9.40 5.62
C GLU A 70 -25.59 -10.66 5.02
N ASN A 71 -26.34 -10.51 3.94
CA ASN A 71 -27.01 -11.63 3.24
C ASN A 71 -26.17 -12.24 2.12
N ARG A 72 -24.94 -11.77 1.90
CA ARG A 72 -24.08 -12.31 0.84
C ARG A 72 -23.59 -13.69 1.20
N GLN A 73 -24.03 -14.67 0.44
CA GLN A 73 -23.47 -16.01 0.47
C GLN A 73 -22.20 -16.07 -0.38
N VAL A 74 -21.20 -16.81 0.07
CA VAL A 74 -20.00 -17.14 -0.67
C VAL A 74 -19.98 -18.64 -0.91
N PHE A 75 -19.51 -19.04 -2.08
CA PHE A 75 -19.28 -20.44 -2.37
C PHE A 75 -17.93 -20.84 -1.79
N GLN A 76 -17.94 -21.84 -0.90
CA GLN A 76 -16.75 -22.32 -0.21
C GLN A 76 -16.63 -23.84 -0.35
N ALA A 77 -15.39 -24.34 -0.24
CA ALA A 77 -15.14 -25.77 -0.13
C ALA A 77 -15.65 -26.32 1.21
N ASP A 78 -16.09 -27.57 1.22
CA ASP A 78 -16.41 -28.33 2.42
C ASP A 78 -15.12 -28.95 3.00
N PHE A 79 -14.78 -28.58 4.22
CA PHE A 79 -13.57 -29.02 4.92
C PHE A 79 -13.79 -30.26 5.80
N SER A 80 -15.00 -30.77 5.92
CA SER A 80 -15.34 -31.87 6.85
C SER A 80 -14.47 -33.13 6.64
N ASN A 81 -14.01 -33.36 5.40
CA ASN A 81 -13.20 -34.51 5.03
C ASN A 81 -11.74 -34.18 4.71
N VAL A 82 -11.32 -32.92 4.86
CA VAL A 82 -9.93 -32.49 4.56
C VAL A 82 -9.03 -32.79 5.75
N LYS A 83 -8.07 -33.71 5.56
CA LYS A 83 -7.05 -34.03 6.58
C LYS A 83 -5.98 -32.95 6.56
N LYS A 84 -6.12 -31.95 7.42
CA LYS A 84 -5.21 -30.80 7.56
C LYS A 84 -4.37 -30.89 8.85
N PRO A 85 -3.27 -30.13 8.97
CA PRO A 85 -2.62 -29.90 10.26
C PRO A 85 -3.60 -29.24 11.25
N GLU A 86 -3.38 -29.42 12.54
CA GLU A 86 -4.32 -28.96 13.59
C GLU A 86 -3.93 -27.63 14.18
N GLY A 87 -2.64 -27.26 14.10
CA GLY A 87 -2.12 -26.02 14.63
C GLY A 87 -0.62 -25.84 14.38
N LEU A 88 -0.07 -24.76 14.94
CA LEU A 88 1.34 -24.36 14.74
C LEU A 88 2.34 -25.46 15.12
N LYS A 89 2.01 -26.29 16.13
CA LYS A 89 2.87 -27.34 16.65
C LYS A 89 3.12 -28.48 15.64
N ASP A 90 2.27 -28.61 14.65
CA ASP A 90 2.44 -29.63 13.60
C ASP A 90 3.53 -29.26 12.59
N PHE A 91 4.01 -28.02 12.62
CA PHE A 91 4.98 -27.50 11.67
C PHE A 91 6.39 -27.40 12.26
N LYS A 92 7.39 -27.74 11.46
CA LYS A 92 8.74 -27.25 11.67
C LYS A 92 8.80 -25.84 11.14
N SER A 93 8.83 -24.85 12.04
CA SER A 93 8.88 -23.42 11.70
C SER A 93 10.25 -22.82 12.00
N TYR A 94 10.52 -21.71 11.35
CA TYR A 94 11.76 -20.95 11.52
C TYR A 94 11.45 -19.57 12.14
N PHE A 95 12.49 -18.87 12.56
CA PHE A 95 12.32 -17.60 13.22
C PHE A 95 11.51 -16.62 12.37
N HIS A 96 10.53 -16.01 12.96
CA HIS A 96 9.75 -14.88 12.48
C HIS A 96 9.09 -14.19 13.68
N PHE A 97 8.83 -12.89 13.58
CA PHE A 97 8.02 -12.20 14.58
C PHE A 97 6.54 -12.54 14.43
N ASP A 98 5.75 -12.28 15.47
CA ASP A 98 4.31 -12.44 15.43
C ASP A 98 3.67 -11.69 14.25
N PRO A 99 2.56 -12.21 13.69
CA PRO A 99 1.89 -11.57 12.57
C PRO A 99 1.35 -10.18 12.90
N VAL A 100 1.72 -9.19 12.10
CA VAL A 100 1.19 -7.82 12.16
C VAL A 100 0.08 -7.65 11.14
N ALA A 101 -1.03 -7.00 11.54
CA ALA A 101 -2.15 -6.74 10.64
C ALA A 101 -1.92 -5.47 9.83
N GLN A 102 -2.12 -5.56 8.50
CA GLN A 102 -2.07 -4.39 7.61
C GLN A 102 -3.32 -3.51 7.66
N TYR A 103 -4.43 -4.01 8.24
CA TYR A 103 -5.74 -3.34 8.34
C TYR A 103 -6.23 -2.73 7.01
N TYR A 104 -6.48 -1.41 6.99
CA TYR A 104 -6.94 -0.67 5.80
C TYR A 104 -5.75 -0.06 5.06
N SER A 105 -4.91 -0.92 4.52
CA SER A 105 -3.82 -0.55 3.62
C SER A 105 -3.57 -1.66 2.59
N GLY A 106 -3.18 -1.30 1.37
CA GLY A 106 -2.78 -2.22 0.31
C GLY A 106 -1.29 -2.58 0.37
N MET A 107 -0.74 -2.80 1.58
CA MET A 107 0.71 -2.92 1.82
C MET A 107 1.17 -4.37 2.09
N CYS A 108 0.41 -5.38 1.68
CA CYS A 108 0.76 -6.80 1.88
C CYS A 108 2.19 -7.12 1.40
N TRP A 109 2.57 -6.63 0.23
CA TRP A 109 3.91 -6.75 -0.35
C TRP A 109 5.02 -6.30 0.61
N CYS A 110 4.82 -5.18 1.30
CA CYS A 110 5.80 -4.65 2.24
C CYS A 110 5.82 -5.41 3.57
N PHE A 111 4.64 -5.76 4.12
CA PHE A 111 4.55 -6.54 5.35
C PHE A 111 5.17 -7.92 5.21
N THR A 112 4.93 -8.58 4.08
CA THR A 112 5.48 -9.92 3.85
C THR A 112 6.97 -9.89 3.60
N THR A 113 7.46 -8.98 2.75
CA THR A 113 8.89 -8.90 2.44
C THR A 113 9.70 -8.43 3.64
N THR A 114 9.20 -7.46 4.40
CA THR A 114 9.85 -7.04 5.65
C THR A 114 9.94 -8.20 6.63
N SER A 115 8.84 -8.99 6.79
CA SER A 115 8.85 -10.18 7.64
C SER A 115 9.86 -11.24 7.18
N PHE A 116 10.00 -11.44 5.87
CA PHE A 116 11.01 -12.32 5.28
C PHE A 116 12.42 -11.82 5.60
N LEU A 117 12.69 -10.54 5.39
CA LEU A 117 14.01 -9.94 5.68
C LEU A 117 14.35 -9.96 7.18
N GLU A 118 13.38 -9.83 8.08
CA GLU A 118 13.57 -10.03 9.53
C GLU A 118 14.07 -11.43 9.86
N SER A 119 13.50 -12.45 9.19
CA SER A 119 13.98 -13.84 9.31
C SER A 119 15.40 -13.99 8.78
N GLU A 120 15.73 -13.33 7.68
CA GLU A 120 17.08 -13.30 7.09
C GLU A 120 18.08 -12.57 8.00
N VAL A 121 17.71 -11.43 8.61
CA VAL A 121 18.54 -10.73 9.60
C VAL A 121 18.88 -11.67 10.77
N LYS A 122 17.90 -12.40 11.28
CA LYS A 122 18.14 -13.40 12.34
C LYS A 122 19.06 -14.52 11.86
N ARG A 123 18.86 -15.02 10.65
CA ARG A 123 19.69 -16.09 10.07
C ARG A 123 21.14 -15.64 9.87
N ILE A 124 21.35 -14.40 9.36
CA ILE A 124 22.68 -13.89 9.00
C ILE A 124 23.45 -13.37 10.23
N THR A 125 22.77 -12.65 11.12
CA THR A 125 23.41 -11.91 12.22
C THR A 125 23.18 -12.53 13.60
N GLY A 126 22.21 -13.42 13.74
CA GLY A 126 21.73 -13.93 15.03
C GLY A 126 20.86 -12.94 15.81
N GLN A 127 20.67 -11.70 15.34
CA GLN A 127 19.88 -10.67 16.02
C GLN A 127 18.40 -10.76 15.63
N GLU A 128 17.53 -10.42 16.57
CA GLU A 128 16.08 -10.31 16.38
C GLU A 128 15.72 -8.82 16.33
N ILE A 129 15.53 -8.29 15.15
CA ILE A 129 15.26 -6.87 14.92
C ILE A 129 13.95 -6.75 14.15
N LYS A 130 12.93 -6.17 14.79
CA LYS A 130 11.66 -5.85 14.13
C LYS A 130 11.83 -4.57 13.33
N LEU A 131 11.59 -4.65 12.02
CA LEU A 131 11.77 -3.55 11.09
C LEU A 131 10.46 -2.76 10.89
N SER A 132 10.61 -1.51 10.49
CA SER A 132 9.49 -0.65 10.11
C SER A 132 9.09 -0.90 8.66
N GLU A 133 7.91 -1.43 8.44
CA GLU A 133 7.29 -1.53 7.12
C GLU A 133 7.01 -0.13 6.55
N LEU A 134 6.58 0.79 7.40
CA LEU A 134 6.12 2.12 6.99
C LEU A 134 7.25 3.05 6.53
N HIS A 135 8.49 2.78 6.94
CA HIS A 135 9.65 3.49 6.39
C HIS A 135 9.80 3.21 4.89
N THR A 136 9.73 1.96 4.49
CA THR A 136 9.76 1.52 3.09
C THR A 136 8.56 2.04 2.30
N VAL A 137 7.35 1.89 2.84
CA VAL A 137 6.10 2.39 2.24
C VAL A 137 6.15 3.88 1.95
N TYR A 138 6.69 4.69 2.86
CA TYR A 138 6.81 6.13 2.66
C TYR A 138 7.63 6.46 1.41
N TYR A 139 8.78 5.85 1.24
CA TYR A 139 9.64 6.10 0.08
C TYR A 139 9.10 5.50 -1.21
N GLN A 140 8.37 4.39 -1.12
CA GLN A 140 7.69 3.81 -2.27
C GLN A 140 6.60 4.74 -2.81
N TYR A 141 5.81 5.37 -1.97
CA TYR A 141 4.85 6.39 -2.42
C TYR A 141 5.55 7.59 -3.08
N VAL A 142 6.70 8.02 -2.55
CA VAL A 142 7.50 9.09 -3.18
C VAL A 142 8.00 8.66 -4.57
N ALA A 143 8.48 7.42 -4.71
CA ALA A 143 8.95 6.89 -5.99
C ALA A 143 7.81 6.80 -7.03
N LYS A 144 6.65 6.30 -6.62
CA LYS A 144 5.45 6.25 -7.48
C LYS A 144 4.98 7.65 -7.90
N ALA A 145 4.97 8.62 -6.98
CA ALA A 145 4.61 10.00 -7.31
C ALA A 145 5.59 10.61 -8.32
N ARG A 146 6.89 10.36 -8.18
CA ARG A 146 7.89 10.80 -9.15
C ARG A 146 7.65 10.21 -10.54
N ARG A 147 7.35 8.92 -10.61
CA ARG A 147 7.02 8.28 -11.89
C ARG A 147 5.74 8.87 -12.50
N PHE A 148 4.71 9.06 -11.70
CA PHE A 148 3.47 9.71 -12.14
C PHE A 148 3.72 11.08 -12.76
N ILE A 149 4.58 11.90 -12.15
CA ILE A 149 4.99 13.21 -12.68
C ILE A 149 5.73 13.05 -14.01
N ARG A 150 6.74 12.20 -14.07
CA ARG A 150 7.57 11.98 -15.26
C ARG A 150 6.78 11.47 -16.44
N GLU A 151 5.81 10.60 -16.21
CA GLU A 151 4.93 10.02 -17.21
C GLU A 151 3.66 10.85 -17.46
N ARG A 152 3.58 12.07 -16.90
CA ARG A 152 2.44 12.98 -17.07
C ARG A 152 1.11 12.34 -16.72
N GLY A 153 1.06 11.64 -15.60
CA GLY A 153 -0.13 10.99 -15.07
C GLY A 153 -0.57 9.74 -15.84
N LYS A 154 0.33 9.09 -16.58
CA LYS A 154 0.05 7.84 -17.30
C LYS A 154 0.41 6.59 -16.50
N SER A 155 1.34 6.69 -15.55
CA SER A 155 1.67 5.56 -14.67
C SER A 155 0.62 5.33 -13.59
N LEU A 156 0.53 4.10 -13.13
CA LEU A 156 -0.29 3.73 -12.00
C LEU A 156 0.25 4.37 -10.71
N PHE A 157 -0.62 5.05 -9.97
CA PHE A 157 -0.38 5.43 -8.58
C PHE A 157 -1.38 4.68 -7.71
N ALA A 158 -0.95 3.57 -7.12
CA ALA A 158 -1.77 2.67 -6.31
C ALA A 158 -0.98 2.24 -5.06
N GLU A 159 -1.63 1.57 -4.12
CA GLU A 159 -0.99 1.10 -2.89
C GLU A 159 -0.11 -0.13 -3.13
N GLY A 160 -0.53 -1.05 -4.00
CA GLY A 160 0.16 -2.31 -4.29
C GLY A 160 1.56 -2.13 -4.88
N SER A 161 2.43 -3.10 -4.67
CA SER A 161 3.77 -3.21 -5.24
C SER A 161 4.27 -4.66 -5.13
N GLU A 162 5.46 -4.92 -5.69
CA GLU A 162 6.11 -6.23 -5.62
C GLU A 162 7.19 -6.30 -4.53
N SER A 163 7.66 -7.50 -4.26
CA SER A 163 8.62 -7.79 -3.19
C SER A 163 9.97 -7.10 -3.37
N ASN A 164 10.48 -7.05 -4.60
CA ASN A 164 11.75 -6.39 -4.95
C ASN A 164 11.74 -4.90 -4.66
N ALA A 165 10.58 -4.24 -4.69
CA ALA A 165 10.46 -2.84 -4.31
C ALA A 165 10.93 -2.56 -2.87
N VAL A 166 10.80 -3.52 -1.96
CA VAL A 166 11.31 -3.36 -0.58
C VAL A 166 12.82 -3.28 -0.59
N LEU A 167 13.49 -4.16 -1.32
CA LEU A 167 14.95 -4.16 -1.46
C LEU A 167 15.45 -2.89 -2.12
N GLU A 168 14.80 -2.44 -3.22
CA GLU A 168 15.14 -1.18 -3.87
C GLU A 168 15.03 0.03 -2.94
N MET A 169 13.94 0.10 -2.17
CA MET A 169 13.76 1.20 -1.21
C MET A 169 14.77 1.11 -0.07
N MET A 170 15.10 -0.09 0.40
CA MET A 170 16.14 -0.28 1.41
C MET A 170 17.54 0.06 0.89
N ASP A 171 17.84 -0.18 -0.38
CA ASP A 171 19.10 0.22 -1.01
C ASP A 171 19.21 1.73 -1.14
N ALA A 172 18.13 2.39 -1.52
CA ALA A 172 18.11 3.83 -1.72
C ALA A 172 17.99 4.63 -0.41
N HIS A 173 17.27 4.12 0.58
CA HIS A 173 16.85 4.87 1.76
C HIS A 173 17.19 4.18 3.10
N GLY A 174 17.72 2.96 3.07
CA GLY A 174 18.02 2.18 4.27
C GLY A 174 16.77 1.59 4.93
N ALA A 175 16.95 1.17 6.17
CA ALA A 175 15.88 0.62 7.01
C ALA A 175 16.01 1.13 8.44
N VAL A 176 14.92 1.09 9.20
CA VAL A 176 14.88 1.48 10.60
C VAL A 176 14.11 0.45 11.43
N PRO A 177 14.42 0.30 12.73
CA PRO A 177 13.59 -0.50 13.63
C PRO A 177 12.18 0.09 13.76
N VAL A 178 11.18 -0.75 14.02
CA VAL A 178 9.78 -0.31 14.15
C VAL A 178 9.58 0.68 15.29
N GLU A 179 10.32 0.54 16.40
CA GLU A 179 10.26 1.46 17.53
C GLU A 179 10.78 2.87 17.21
N VAL A 180 11.59 3.00 16.18
CA VAL A 180 12.11 4.31 15.69
C VAL A 180 11.07 5.00 14.79
N TYR A 181 10.37 4.23 13.98
CA TYR A 181 9.37 4.77 13.07
C TYR A 181 8.22 3.80 12.86
N THR A 182 7.11 4.02 13.56
CA THR A 182 5.92 3.16 13.47
C THR A 182 5.02 3.49 12.29
N GLY A 183 5.09 4.72 11.75
CA GLY A 183 4.12 5.22 10.76
C GLY A 183 2.69 5.37 11.30
N LEU A 184 2.49 5.36 12.63
CA LEU A 184 1.17 5.43 13.29
C LEU A 184 0.97 6.79 13.98
N LYS A 185 1.24 7.91 13.27
CA LYS A 185 1.12 9.25 13.85
C LYS A 185 -0.34 9.70 14.05
N LYS A 186 -1.18 9.47 13.05
CA LYS A 186 -2.58 9.94 13.07
C LYS A 186 -3.54 8.91 13.66
N TYR A 187 -3.28 7.64 13.40
CA TYR A 187 -4.12 6.53 13.81
C TYR A 187 -3.31 5.51 14.62
N ASP A 188 -3.94 4.78 15.50
CA ASP A 188 -3.35 3.68 16.30
C ASP A 188 -3.26 2.35 15.52
N LYS A 189 -3.81 2.32 14.30
CA LYS A 189 -3.77 1.19 13.36
C LYS A 189 -3.55 1.68 11.96
N HIS A 190 -2.97 0.83 11.10
CA HIS A 190 -2.75 1.17 9.70
C HIS A 190 -4.09 1.48 9.00
N ASN A 191 -4.26 2.71 8.60
CA ASN A 191 -5.41 3.21 7.85
C ASN A 191 -4.93 4.27 6.86
N HIS A 192 -4.75 3.84 5.61
CA HIS A 192 -4.22 4.69 4.55
C HIS A 192 -5.31 5.29 3.66
N LEU A 193 -6.58 4.92 3.83
CA LEU A 193 -7.67 5.32 2.93
C LEU A 193 -7.68 6.82 2.66
N GLN A 194 -7.81 7.64 3.72
CA GLN A 194 -7.87 9.10 3.54
C GLN A 194 -6.53 9.69 3.05
N MET A 195 -5.41 9.18 3.53
CA MET A 195 -4.09 9.62 3.06
C MET A 195 -3.91 9.38 1.57
N PHE A 196 -4.32 8.20 1.11
CA PHE A 196 -4.25 7.83 -0.29
C PHE A 196 -5.17 8.70 -1.16
N ASP A 197 -6.41 8.92 -0.71
CA ASP A 197 -7.36 9.80 -1.39
C ASP A 197 -6.80 11.23 -1.48
N ASP A 198 -6.26 11.80 -0.39
CA ASP A 198 -5.67 13.14 -0.37
C ASP A 198 -4.50 13.26 -1.37
N MET A 199 -3.65 12.23 -1.48
CA MET A 199 -2.56 12.20 -2.45
C MET A 199 -3.08 12.10 -3.89
N MET A 200 -4.06 11.22 -4.14
CA MET A 200 -4.67 11.04 -5.46
C MET A 200 -5.39 12.29 -5.95
N ASP A 201 -6.15 12.93 -5.09
CA ASP A 201 -6.86 14.18 -5.42
C ASP A 201 -5.86 15.27 -5.82
N TYR A 202 -4.78 15.40 -5.09
CA TYR A 202 -3.73 16.36 -5.42
C TYR A 202 -3.01 16.02 -6.73
N LEU A 203 -2.66 14.75 -6.97
CA LEU A 203 -2.03 14.31 -8.22
C LEU A 203 -2.96 14.48 -9.42
N ASN A 204 -4.25 14.19 -9.27
CA ASN A 204 -5.27 14.42 -10.29
C ASN A 204 -5.41 15.92 -10.59
N TYR A 205 -5.45 16.77 -9.56
CA TYR A 205 -5.43 18.22 -9.75
C TYR A 205 -4.22 18.69 -10.57
N CYS A 206 -3.02 18.18 -10.26
CA CYS A 206 -1.81 18.49 -11.03
C CYS A 206 -1.94 18.05 -12.50
N LYS A 207 -2.48 16.86 -12.75
CA LYS A 207 -2.71 16.30 -14.09
C LYS A 207 -3.72 17.14 -14.89
N GLU A 208 -4.84 17.51 -14.28
CA GLU A 208 -5.91 18.29 -14.93
C GLU A 208 -5.48 19.72 -15.27
N ASN A 209 -4.52 20.29 -14.50
CA ASN A 209 -3.99 21.62 -14.71
C ASN A 209 -2.64 21.63 -15.46
N ASP A 210 -2.19 20.51 -15.99
CA ASP A 210 -0.88 20.33 -16.64
C ASP A 210 0.29 20.88 -15.79
N TYR A 211 0.20 20.69 -14.47
CA TYR A 211 1.18 21.16 -13.50
C TYR A 211 2.14 20.04 -13.10
N TRP A 212 3.45 20.18 -13.43
CA TRP A 212 4.42 19.10 -13.33
C TRP A 212 5.74 19.49 -12.65
N GLU A 213 5.70 20.49 -11.76
CA GLU A 213 6.86 20.89 -10.96
C GLU A 213 7.20 19.84 -9.90
N GLU A 214 8.14 18.91 -10.24
CA GLU A 214 8.47 17.74 -9.41
C GLU A 214 8.76 18.12 -7.96
N THR A 215 9.59 19.16 -7.73
CA THR A 215 9.99 19.57 -6.38
C THR A 215 8.79 19.95 -5.52
N VAL A 216 7.86 20.73 -6.08
CA VAL A 216 6.66 21.20 -5.36
C VAL A 216 5.70 20.03 -5.12
N ILE A 217 5.46 19.21 -6.15
CA ILE A 217 4.53 18.09 -6.06
C ILE A 217 5.03 17.09 -5.01
N ILE A 218 6.30 16.68 -5.08
CA ILE A 218 6.88 15.73 -4.12
C ILE A 218 6.89 16.31 -2.70
N SER A 219 7.16 17.59 -2.52
CA SER A 219 7.07 18.25 -1.22
C SER A 219 5.66 18.18 -0.65
N THR A 220 4.64 18.41 -1.48
CA THR A 220 3.23 18.33 -1.08
C THR A 220 2.83 16.89 -0.73
N ILE A 221 3.19 15.89 -1.55
CA ILE A 221 2.97 14.47 -1.24
C ILE A 221 3.61 14.08 0.10
N LYS A 222 4.87 14.47 0.32
CA LYS A 222 5.54 14.25 1.61
C LYS A 222 4.82 14.92 2.77
N ASN A 223 4.34 16.15 2.60
CA ASN A 223 3.59 16.86 3.63
C ASN A 223 2.27 16.17 3.97
N ILE A 224 1.55 15.65 2.98
CA ILE A 224 0.36 14.83 3.20
C ILE A 224 0.75 13.59 4.03
N MET A 225 1.70 12.80 3.57
CA MET A 225 2.16 11.60 4.31
C MET A 225 2.63 11.92 5.72
N ASN A 226 3.36 13.02 5.93
CA ASN A 226 3.85 13.44 7.25
C ASN A 226 2.73 13.75 8.25
N GLN A 227 1.54 14.09 7.80
CA GLN A 227 0.39 14.28 8.70
C GLN A 227 -0.14 12.95 9.22
N TYR A 228 -0.10 11.90 8.41
CA TYR A 228 -0.65 10.57 8.71
C TYR A 228 0.38 9.64 9.33
N LEU A 229 1.57 9.54 8.72
CA LEU A 229 2.61 8.58 9.07
C LEU A 229 3.71 9.18 9.96
N GLY A 230 3.90 10.49 9.91
CA GLY A 230 5.10 11.17 10.42
C GLY A 230 6.22 11.22 9.37
N ALA A 231 7.19 12.08 9.57
CA ALA A 231 8.38 12.12 8.72
C ALA A 231 9.35 10.98 9.14
N PRO A 232 9.88 10.22 8.18
CA PRO A 232 10.95 9.27 8.47
C PRO A 232 12.17 9.95 9.06
N PRO A 233 12.89 9.33 10.02
CA PRO A 233 14.09 9.90 10.61
C PRO A 233 15.26 9.90 9.63
N GLU A 234 16.10 10.95 9.68
CA GLU A 234 17.36 11.03 8.96
C GLU A 234 18.47 10.25 9.68
N SER A 235 18.40 10.19 11.02
CA SER A 235 19.26 9.40 11.88
C SER A 235 18.53 9.03 13.16
N PHE A 236 19.00 8.00 13.85
CA PHE A 236 18.42 7.51 15.10
C PHE A 236 19.50 6.80 15.95
N GLU A 237 19.22 6.69 17.23
CA GLU A 237 20.05 5.94 18.16
C GLU A 237 19.63 4.47 18.22
N TRP A 238 20.57 3.56 18.09
CA TRP A 238 20.40 2.12 18.27
C TRP A 238 21.53 1.55 19.12
N GLN A 239 21.20 0.95 20.26
CA GLN A 239 22.17 0.36 21.19
C GLN A 239 23.32 1.30 21.57
N GLY A 240 23.01 2.59 21.82
CA GLY A 240 23.98 3.60 22.23
C GLY A 240 24.84 4.18 21.10
N LYS A 241 24.54 3.88 19.85
CA LYS A 241 25.22 4.42 18.68
C LYS A 241 24.21 5.06 17.71
N ILE A 242 24.60 6.20 17.12
CA ILE A 242 23.79 6.88 16.10
C ILE A 242 24.08 6.27 14.73
N TYR A 243 23.00 5.99 13.98
CA TYR A 243 23.02 5.49 12.63
C TYR A 243 22.13 6.33 11.73
N THR A 244 22.51 6.50 10.49
CA THR A 244 21.56 6.76 9.41
C THR A 244 20.84 5.46 9.02
N PRO A 245 19.63 5.50 8.40
CA PRO A 245 18.96 4.28 7.96
C PRO A 245 19.80 3.40 7.02
N LEU A 246 20.62 4.00 6.15
CA LEU A 246 21.54 3.27 5.26
C LEU A 246 22.67 2.58 6.04
N GLU A 247 23.30 3.27 6.99
CA GLU A 247 24.33 2.66 7.86
C GLU A 247 23.74 1.51 8.68
N PHE A 248 22.52 1.65 9.16
CA PHE A 248 21.84 0.60 9.92
C PHE A 248 21.59 -0.64 9.06
N LYS A 249 21.03 -0.46 7.84
CA LYS A 249 20.87 -1.55 6.87
C LYS A 249 22.19 -2.29 6.62
N ASN A 250 23.25 -1.55 6.31
CA ASN A 250 24.51 -2.14 5.86
C ASN A 250 25.34 -2.74 7.02
N ASN A 251 25.40 -2.07 8.17
CA ASN A 251 26.32 -2.43 9.26
C ASN A 251 25.66 -3.33 10.32
N VAL A 252 24.34 -3.18 10.54
CA VAL A 252 23.61 -3.91 11.58
C VAL A 252 22.80 -5.05 10.98
N LEU A 253 21.94 -4.77 10.00
CA LEU A 253 21.11 -5.78 9.36
C LEU A 253 21.90 -6.69 8.43
N LYS A 254 22.92 -6.14 7.76
CA LYS A 254 23.76 -6.84 6.77
C LYS A 254 22.96 -7.43 5.61
N ILE A 255 21.86 -6.76 5.24
CA ILE A 255 21.06 -7.12 4.08
C ILE A 255 21.75 -6.58 2.82
N ASN A 256 22.12 -7.48 1.94
CA ASN A 256 22.60 -7.18 0.58
C ASN A 256 21.52 -7.64 -0.41
N SER A 257 20.96 -6.72 -1.19
CA SER A 257 19.87 -6.98 -2.12
C SER A 257 20.25 -8.01 -3.19
N ASP A 258 21.52 -8.03 -3.61
CA ASP A 258 22.04 -8.99 -4.60
C ASP A 258 22.02 -10.44 -4.10
N ASP A 259 21.74 -10.68 -2.82
CA ASP A 259 21.63 -12.03 -2.26
C ASP A 259 20.22 -12.61 -2.41
N TYR A 260 19.25 -11.84 -2.92
CA TYR A 260 17.86 -12.27 -3.09
C TYR A 260 17.47 -12.28 -4.55
N VAL A 261 16.75 -13.33 -4.93
CA VAL A 261 16.34 -13.57 -6.32
C VAL A 261 14.85 -13.92 -6.37
N GLU A 262 14.18 -13.44 -7.41
CA GLU A 262 12.77 -13.68 -7.63
C GLU A 262 12.52 -14.62 -8.79
N PHE A 263 11.59 -15.54 -8.58
CA PHE A 263 11.20 -16.54 -9.56
C PHE A 263 9.74 -16.43 -9.91
N MET A 264 9.44 -16.65 -11.18
CA MET A 264 8.10 -16.87 -11.70
C MET A 264 8.04 -18.16 -12.50
N SER A 265 6.84 -18.65 -12.82
CA SER A 265 6.63 -19.81 -13.67
C SER A 265 5.48 -19.56 -14.62
N THR A 266 5.77 -19.22 -15.87
CA THR A 266 4.80 -18.92 -16.92
C THR A 266 5.27 -19.47 -18.26
N LEU A 267 4.33 -19.74 -19.16
CA LEU A 267 4.60 -20.10 -20.57
C LEU A 267 4.66 -18.88 -21.49
N SER A 268 4.42 -17.66 -20.97
CA SER A 268 4.40 -16.43 -21.78
C SER A 268 5.78 -16.03 -22.30
N ILE A 269 6.85 -16.46 -21.62
CA ILE A 269 8.24 -16.31 -22.03
C ILE A 269 9.00 -17.65 -21.92
N PRO A 270 10.12 -17.85 -22.61
CA PRO A 270 10.89 -19.07 -22.50
C PRO A 270 11.37 -19.35 -21.08
N PHE A 271 11.42 -20.62 -20.69
CA PHE A 271 12.08 -21.01 -19.45
C PHE A 271 13.57 -20.72 -19.49
N TYR A 272 14.17 -20.52 -18.33
CA TYR A 272 15.57 -20.16 -18.11
C TYR A 272 15.95 -18.84 -18.80
N THR A 273 14.98 -17.93 -18.87
CA THR A 273 15.19 -16.51 -19.20
C THR A 273 14.65 -15.60 -18.11
N GLN A 274 15.22 -14.43 -17.99
CA GLN A 274 14.65 -13.36 -17.18
C GLN A 274 13.61 -12.58 -17.98
N GLY A 275 12.60 -12.06 -17.29
CA GLY A 275 11.58 -11.27 -17.92
C GLY A 275 10.72 -10.48 -16.95
N ILE A 276 9.86 -9.66 -17.51
CA ILE A 276 8.93 -8.86 -16.74
C ILE A 276 7.87 -9.77 -16.14
N PHE A 277 7.67 -9.68 -14.84
CA PHE A 277 6.48 -10.23 -14.19
C PHE A 277 5.32 -9.27 -14.51
N ASP A 278 4.46 -9.68 -15.45
CA ASP A 278 3.42 -8.83 -16.05
C ASP A 278 2.17 -8.76 -15.18
N VAL A 279 2.25 -8.02 -14.09
CA VAL A 279 1.15 -7.71 -13.17
C VAL A 279 1.10 -6.21 -12.88
N PRO A 280 -0.08 -5.65 -12.54
CA PRO A 280 -0.23 -4.22 -12.29
C PRO A 280 0.68 -3.68 -11.17
N ASP A 281 0.97 -4.50 -10.16
CA ASP A 281 1.76 -4.14 -9.00
C ASP A 281 3.27 -4.09 -9.30
N ASN A 282 3.74 -4.72 -10.39
CA ASN A 282 5.07 -4.47 -10.98
C ASN A 282 5.07 -3.15 -11.79
N TRP A 283 4.69 -2.06 -11.14
CA TRP A 283 4.43 -0.76 -11.75
C TRP A 283 5.66 -0.12 -12.42
N TRP A 284 6.88 -0.56 -12.09
CA TRP A 284 8.14 -0.09 -12.72
C TRP A 284 8.67 -1.03 -13.79
N LEU A 285 7.94 -2.13 -14.09
CA LEU A 285 8.25 -3.10 -15.13
C LEU A 285 9.61 -3.78 -14.92
N ASP A 286 9.87 -4.21 -13.67
CA ASP A 286 11.07 -5.00 -13.36
C ASP A 286 11.09 -6.28 -14.19
N SER A 287 12.23 -6.52 -14.82
CA SER A 287 12.48 -7.67 -15.68
C SER A 287 13.49 -8.67 -15.12
N SER A 288 13.80 -8.57 -13.83
CA SER A 288 14.80 -9.42 -13.18
C SER A 288 14.25 -10.79 -12.72
N TYR A 289 12.96 -11.06 -12.95
CA TYR A 289 12.35 -12.33 -12.55
C TYR A 289 12.85 -13.49 -13.37
N TYR A 290 13.31 -14.54 -12.71
CA TYR A 290 13.79 -15.79 -13.31
C TYR A 290 12.61 -16.72 -13.61
N ASN A 291 12.37 -17.01 -14.90
CA ASN A 291 11.29 -17.90 -15.32
C ASN A 291 11.74 -19.36 -15.41
N ILE A 292 11.14 -20.22 -14.61
CA ILE A 292 11.47 -21.65 -14.56
C ILE A 292 10.22 -22.53 -14.63
N PRO A 293 10.36 -23.83 -15.03
CA PRO A 293 9.24 -24.77 -15.00
C PRO A 293 8.61 -24.90 -13.62
N LEU A 294 7.28 -25.16 -13.57
CA LEU A 294 6.51 -25.25 -12.33
C LEU A 294 7.08 -26.24 -11.31
N ASP A 295 7.56 -27.39 -11.77
CA ASP A 295 8.10 -28.42 -10.86
C ASP A 295 9.38 -27.90 -10.19
N GLU A 296 10.29 -27.27 -10.93
CA GLU A 296 11.50 -26.67 -10.38
C GLU A 296 11.20 -25.47 -9.50
N TRP A 297 10.21 -24.66 -9.89
CA TRP A 297 9.70 -23.54 -9.12
C TRP A 297 9.20 -23.98 -7.74
N TYR A 298 8.38 -25.02 -7.70
CA TYR A 298 7.88 -25.59 -6.47
C TYR A 298 8.96 -26.26 -5.63
N ASP A 299 9.87 -27.01 -6.27
CA ASP A 299 10.98 -27.69 -5.61
C ASP A 299 11.94 -26.69 -4.93
N LEU A 300 12.16 -25.50 -5.51
CA LEU A 300 12.94 -24.45 -4.87
C LEU A 300 12.28 -23.94 -3.59
N ILE A 301 10.97 -23.69 -3.58
CA ILE A 301 10.22 -23.31 -2.38
C ILE A 301 10.39 -24.39 -1.30
N LEU A 302 10.13 -25.63 -1.66
CA LEU A 302 10.20 -26.77 -0.76
C LEU A 302 11.62 -27.00 -0.22
N LYS A 303 12.62 -26.88 -1.08
CA LYS A 303 14.04 -26.98 -0.71
C LYS A 303 14.42 -25.86 0.26
N SER A 304 13.99 -24.62 -0.01
CA SER A 304 14.31 -23.45 0.83
C SER A 304 13.78 -23.65 2.25
N ILE A 305 12.48 -23.92 2.39
CA ILE A 305 11.88 -24.05 3.72
C ILE A 305 12.42 -25.29 4.48
N LYS A 306 12.71 -26.39 3.81
CA LYS A 306 13.31 -27.58 4.46
C LYS A 306 14.72 -27.32 4.97
N ASN A 307 15.48 -26.41 4.35
CA ASN A 307 16.85 -26.07 4.72
C ASN A 307 16.96 -24.84 5.65
N GLY A 308 15.85 -24.33 6.16
CA GLY A 308 15.90 -23.25 7.16
C GLY A 308 15.79 -21.84 6.59
N TYR A 309 15.52 -21.71 5.29
CA TYR A 309 15.25 -20.44 4.64
C TYR A 309 13.74 -20.25 4.50
N THR A 310 13.22 -19.18 5.03
CA THR A 310 11.84 -18.81 4.80
C THR A 310 11.65 -18.31 3.36
N VAL A 311 10.41 -18.18 2.89
CA VAL A 311 10.12 -17.79 1.51
C VAL A 311 9.08 -16.69 1.48
N ASN A 312 9.38 -15.60 0.79
CA ASN A 312 8.41 -14.57 0.47
C ASN A 312 7.72 -14.95 -0.85
N ILE A 313 6.38 -14.97 -0.88
CA ILE A 313 5.63 -15.48 -2.03
C ILE A 313 4.38 -14.62 -2.27
N GLY A 314 4.06 -14.35 -3.54
CA GLY A 314 2.89 -13.58 -3.96
C GLY A 314 1.99 -14.35 -4.92
N GLY A 315 0.71 -13.99 -4.96
CA GLY A 315 -0.29 -14.57 -5.87
C GLY A 315 -1.72 -14.38 -5.42
N ASP A 316 -2.59 -15.30 -5.79
CA ASP A 316 -4.04 -15.22 -5.65
C ASP A 316 -4.54 -15.83 -4.33
N VAL A 317 -5.34 -15.07 -3.58
CA VAL A 317 -5.96 -15.49 -2.31
C VAL A 317 -7.49 -15.42 -2.32
N SER A 318 -8.11 -15.36 -3.50
CA SER A 318 -9.56 -15.15 -3.69
C SER A 318 -10.37 -16.41 -4.04
N GLU A 319 -9.84 -17.60 -3.84
CA GLU A 319 -10.41 -18.87 -4.28
C GLU A 319 -11.39 -19.50 -3.28
N PRO A 320 -12.36 -20.35 -3.74
CA PRO A 320 -13.27 -21.09 -2.86
C PRO A 320 -12.57 -22.01 -1.85
N GLY A 321 -11.36 -22.47 -2.14
CA GLY A 321 -10.55 -23.28 -1.23
C GLY A 321 -9.69 -22.46 -0.26
N TYR A 322 -9.72 -21.13 -0.35
CA TYR A 322 -9.10 -20.21 0.59
C TYR A 322 -10.13 -19.77 1.63
N VAL A 323 -10.11 -20.38 2.80
CA VAL A 323 -11.15 -20.17 3.81
C VAL A 323 -10.55 -19.75 5.14
N GLY A 324 -10.75 -18.47 5.47
CA GLY A 324 -10.21 -17.84 6.66
C GLY A 324 -10.74 -18.39 7.98
N GLU A 325 -11.99 -18.81 7.99
CA GLU A 325 -12.64 -19.43 9.16
C GLU A 325 -12.06 -20.82 9.50
N GLU A 326 -11.43 -21.46 8.54
CA GLU A 326 -10.78 -22.77 8.68
C GLU A 326 -9.24 -22.70 8.76
N ASP A 327 -8.67 -21.49 8.60
CA ASP A 327 -7.22 -21.22 8.55
C ASP A 327 -6.48 -22.06 7.47
N VAL A 328 -7.14 -22.32 6.33
CA VAL A 328 -6.65 -23.26 5.30
C VAL A 328 -6.84 -22.75 3.90
N ALA A 329 -5.88 -23.10 3.02
CA ALA A 329 -6.05 -22.99 1.57
C ALA A 329 -5.63 -24.30 0.86
N PHE A 330 -6.46 -24.76 -0.10
CA PHE A 330 -6.20 -25.89 -0.98
C PHE A 330 -7.02 -25.76 -2.26
N ILE A 331 -6.70 -26.54 -3.29
CA ILE A 331 -7.51 -26.60 -4.51
C ILE A 331 -8.53 -27.75 -4.37
N PRO A 332 -9.86 -27.44 -4.29
CA PRO A 332 -10.90 -28.46 -4.25
C PRO A 332 -11.00 -29.24 -5.58
N ASP A 333 -11.31 -30.53 -5.51
CA ASP A 333 -11.42 -31.40 -6.68
C ASP A 333 -12.49 -30.92 -7.68
N PHE A 334 -13.53 -30.22 -7.22
CA PHE A 334 -14.57 -29.65 -8.12
C PHE A 334 -14.05 -28.47 -8.94
N ILE A 335 -12.97 -27.79 -8.50
CA ILE A 335 -12.26 -26.79 -9.29
C ILE A 335 -11.27 -27.50 -10.20
N MET A 336 -10.40 -28.31 -9.63
CA MET A 336 -9.38 -29.05 -10.37
C MET A 336 -8.91 -30.30 -9.62
N PRO A 337 -9.17 -31.50 -10.14
CA PRO A 337 -8.58 -32.69 -9.58
C PRO A 337 -7.05 -32.65 -9.64
N GLN A 338 -6.39 -33.13 -8.58
CA GLN A 338 -4.93 -33.03 -8.40
C GLN A 338 -4.09 -33.53 -9.59
N LYS A 339 -4.54 -34.57 -10.26
CA LYS A 339 -3.86 -35.15 -11.45
C LYS A 339 -3.74 -34.18 -12.63
N TYR A 340 -4.49 -33.09 -12.61
CA TYR A 340 -4.48 -32.06 -13.65
C TYR A 340 -3.72 -30.81 -13.22
N ILE A 341 -3.17 -30.77 -12.00
CA ILE A 341 -2.33 -29.66 -11.53
C ILE A 341 -0.96 -29.80 -12.19
N ASN A 342 -0.69 -28.93 -13.16
CA ASN A 342 0.54 -28.89 -13.94
C ASN A 342 0.76 -27.51 -14.55
N GLN A 343 1.85 -27.33 -15.30
CA GLN A 343 2.21 -26.07 -15.94
C GLN A 343 1.09 -25.49 -16.81
N TYR A 344 0.39 -26.32 -17.58
CA TYR A 344 -0.66 -25.84 -18.51
C TYR A 344 -1.92 -25.37 -17.78
N SER A 345 -2.33 -26.09 -16.74
CA SER A 345 -3.48 -25.67 -15.92
C SER A 345 -3.19 -24.40 -15.15
N ARG A 346 -1.96 -24.24 -14.65
CA ARG A 346 -1.49 -22.98 -14.05
C ARG A 346 -1.55 -21.83 -15.05
N GLU A 347 -0.97 -22.01 -16.24
CA GLU A 347 -0.96 -20.99 -17.29
C GLU A 347 -2.37 -20.63 -17.74
N TYR A 348 -3.27 -21.60 -17.82
CA TYR A 348 -4.68 -21.33 -18.11
C TYR A 348 -5.32 -20.44 -17.03
N GLY A 349 -5.03 -20.68 -15.76
CA GLY A 349 -5.49 -19.83 -14.66
C GLY A 349 -5.02 -18.39 -14.81
N ILE A 350 -3.75 -18.18 -15.15
CA ILE A 350 -3.14 -16.86 -15.37
C ILE A 350 -3.78 -16.16 -16.57
N THR A 351 -3.81 -16.82 -17.73
CA THR A 351 -4.28 -16.23 -19.00
C THR A 351 -5.80 -15.98 -19.02
N SER A 352 -6.58 -16.79 -18.30
CA SER A 352 -8.03 -16.59 -18.15
C SER A 352 -8.42 -15.57 -17.09
N GLY A 353 -7.45 -15.07 -16.31
CA GLY A 353 -7.69 -14.16 -15.21
C GLY A 353 -8.40 -14.78 -13.99
N THR A 354 -8.42 -16.13 -13.89
CA THR A 354 -8.92 -16.85 -12.70
C THR A 354 -7.84 -17.01 -11.63
N THR A 355 -6.61 -16.64 -11.95
CA THR A 355 -5.49 -16.49 -11.03
C THR A 355 -4.86 -15.15 -11.27
N SER A 356 -4.88 -14.27 -10.27
CA SER A 356 -4.36 -12.91 -10.32
C SER A 356 -3.36 -12.68 -9.20
N ASP A 357 -2.50 -11.68 -9.35
CA ASP A 357 -1.67 -11.22 -8.26
C ASP A 357 -2.46 -10.25 -7.40
N ASP A 358 -2.76 -10.62 -6.15
CA ASP A 358 -3.56 -9.81 -5.25
C ASP A 358 -3.06 -9.80 -3.79
N HIS A 359 -2.09 -10.66 -3.44
CA HIS A 359 -1.61 -10.72 -2.07
C HIS A 359 -0.21 -11.33 -1.93
N GLY A 360 0.63 -10.68 -1.09
CA GLY A 360 1.91 -11.22 -0.65
C GLY A 360 1.85 -11.84 0.74
N ILE A 361 2.54 -12.98 0.94
CA ILE A 361 2.56 -13.74 2.20
C ILE A 361 3.93 -14.37 2.45
N HIS A 362 4.19 -14.74 3.71
CA HIS A 362 5.47 -15.29 4.13
C HIS A 362 5.35 -16.75 4.56
N ILE A 363 6.02 -17.66 3.87
CA ILE A 363 6.13 -19.07 4.25
C ILE A 363 7.18 -19.18 5.37
N VAL A 364 6.74 -19.56 6.57
CA VAL A 364 7.58 -19.62 7.77
C VAL A 364 7.78 -21.04 8.32
N GLY A 365 7.06 -22.02 7.80
CA GLY A 365 7.17 -23.40 8.27
C GLY A 365 6.64 -24.41 7.28
N TYR A 366 6.92 -25.69 7.59
CA TYR A 366 6.60 -26.81 6.73
C TYR A 366 6.24 -28.05 7.54
N THR A 367 5.29 -28.84 7.04
CA THR A 367 4.98 -30.19 7.51
C THR A 367 4.48 -31.08 6.37
N LYS A 368 4.36 -32.36 6.63
CA LYS A 368 3.74 -33.33 5.71
C LYS A 368 2.59 -34.05 6.42
N LYS A 369 1.39 -34.00 5.83
CA LYS A 369 0.19 -34.66 6.39
C LYS A 369 -0.69 -35.23 5.28
N ALA A 370 -1.14 -36.46 5.47
CA ALA A 370 -2.04 -37.15 4.55
C ALA A 370 -1.54 -37.21 3.09
N GLY A 371 -0.22 -37.36 2.88
CA GLY A 371 0.37 -37.42 1.55
C GLY A 371 0.71 -36.08 0.90
N HIS A 372 0.28 -34.98 1.48
CA HIS A 372 0.51 -33.61 1.01
C HIS A 372 1.60 -32.90 1.78
N ASP A 373 2.29 -31.97 1.11
CA ASP A 373 3.10 -30.97 1.72
C ASP A 373 2.21 -29.82 2.18
N TRP A 374 2.47 -29.29 3.38
CA TRP A 374 1.74 -28.19 3.98
C TRP A 374 2.71 -27.10 4.43
N PHE A 375 2.37 -25.87 4.12
CA PHE A 375 3.15 -24.70 4.45
C PHE A 375 2.44 -23.88 5.54
N LEU A 376 3.19 -23.48 6.55
CA LEU A 376 2.74 -22.50 7.52
C LEU A 376 2.99 -21.10 6.94
N ILE A 377 1.92 -20.37 6.74
CA ILE A 377 1.91 -19.04 6.17
C ILE A 377 1.72 -18.01 7.28
N LYS A 378 2.59 -17.01 7.35
CA LYS A 378 2.39 -15.80 8.12
C LYS A 378 1.80 -14.73 7.20
N ASP A 379 0.66 -14.14 7.61
CA ASP A 379 -0.14 -13.25 6.78
C ASP A 379 -0.55 -11.98 7.54
N SER A 380 -0.46 -10.83 6.86
CA SER A 380 -0.90 -9.53 7.36
C SER A 380 -2.38 -9.24 7.07
N GLY A 381 -3.00 -10.00 6.18
CA GLY A 381 -4.36 -9.81 5.70
C GLY A 381 -5.45 -10.12 6.72
N ARG A 382 -6.66 -9.61 6.44
CA ARG A 382 -7.83 -9.83 7.28
C ARG A 382 -8.28 -11.30 7.32
N GLY A 383 -8.07 -12.03 6.22
CA GLY A 383 -8.48 -13.43 6.09
C GLY A 383 -7.91 -14.30 7.19
N ALA A 384 -6.61 -14.19 7.45
CA ALA A 384 -5.87 -14.94 8.46
C ALA A 384 -6.22 -14.58 9.93
N ARG A 385 -7.32 -13.85 10.15
CA ARG A 385 -7.77 -13.41 11.48
C ARG A 385 -9.22 -13.77 11.76
N LYS A 386 -9.76 -14.69 10.99
CA LYS A 386 -11.15 -15.13 11.09
C LYS A 386 -11.32 -16.50 11.73
N GLY A 387 -10.27 -17.33 11.68
CA GLY A 387 -10.28 -18.66 12.23
C GLY A 387 -9.98 -18.73 13.73
N LYS A 388 -9.23 -19.71 14.16
CA LYS A 388 -8.90 -19.93 15.56
C LYS A 388 -7.99 -18.82 16.10
N GLU A 389 -8.22 -18.40 17.37
CA GLU A 389 -7.43 -17.32 17.98
C GLU A 389 -5.95 -17.67 18.08
N GLU A 390 -5.60 -18.93 18.33
CA GLU A 390 -4.20 -19.41 18.39
C GLU A 390 -3.52 -19.45 17.02
N LEU A 391 -4.28 -19.35 15.92
CA LEU A 391 -3.77 -19.27 14.54
C LEU A 391 -3.89 -17.87 13.94
N ARG A 392 -4.24 -16.89 14.75
CA ARG A 392 -4.48 -15.53 14.27
C ARG A 392 -3.28 -14.94 13.57
N GLY A 393 -3.44 -14.68 12.26
CA GLY A 393 -2.36 -14.21 11.37
C GLY A 393 -1.58 -15.33 10.71
N TYR A 394 -2.05 -16.58 10.84
CA TYR A 394 -1.48 -17.73 10.18
C TYR A 394 -2.50 -18.48 9.32
N TYR A 395 -2.00 -19.14 8.28
CA TYR A 395 -2.72 -20.07 7.42
C TYR A 395 -1.91 -21.36 7.23
N MET A 396 -2.62 -22.43 6.91
CA MET A 396 -2.04 -23.71 6.53
C MET A 396 -2.36 -23.98 5.06
N TRP A 397 -1.38 -23.80 4.17
CA TRP A 397 -1.58 -23.98 2.74
C TRP A 397 -1.07 -25.30 2.22
N ARG A 398 -1.89 -25.96 1.43
CA ARG A 398 -1.53 -27.23 0.78
C ARG A 398 -0.72 -26.99 -0.50
N ASP A 399 0.10 -27.97 -0.88
CA ASP A 399 0.99 -27.95 -2.04
C ASP A 399 0.29 -27.61 -3.36
N ASP A 400 -0.93 -28.10 -3.57
CA ASP A 400 -1.72 -27.80 -4.76
C ASP A 400 -2.11 -26.32 -4.87
N TYR A 401 -2.44 -25.68 -3.75
CA TYR A 401 -2.74 -24.26 -3.73
C TYR A 401 -1.51 -23.43 -4.11
N VAL A 402 -0.36 -23.75 -3.51
CA VAL A 402 0.90 -23.08 -3.82
C VAL A 402 1.25 -23.22 -5.30
N LYS A 403 1.12 -24.41 -5.88
CA LYS A 403 1.40 -24.66 -7.31
C LYS A 403 0.47 -23.90 -8.25
N MET A 404 -0.81 -23.78 -7.90
CA MET A 404 -1.83 -23.23 -8.81
C MET A 404 -2.04 -21.74 -8.67
N LYS A 405 -1.91 -21.22 -7.45
CA LYS A 405 -2.35 -19.86 -7.13
C LYS A 405 -1.23 -18.90 -6.82
N MET A 406 -0.04 -19.37 -6.42
CA MET A 406 1.09 -18.50 -6.17
C MET A 406 1.85 -18.24 -7.47
N LEU A 407 2.15 -16.96 -7.75
CA LEU A 407 2.68 -16.52 -9.04
C LEU A 407 4.17 -16.27 -9.02
N SER A 408 4.68 -15.61 -8.00
CA SER A 408 6.08 -15.26 -7.82
C SER A 408 6.56 -15.58 -6.41
N PHE A 409 7.86 -15.77 -6.23
CA PHE A 409 8.47 -15.86 -4.91
C PHE A 409 9.89 -15.31 -4.90
N MET A 410 10.32 -14.80 -3.72
CA MET A 410 11.68 -14.36 -3.43
C MET A 410 12.34 -15.29 -2.43
N ILE A 411 13.59 -15.67 -2.68
CA ILE A 411 14.44 -16.47 -1.78
C ILE A 411 15.87 -15.94 -1.78
N HIS A 412 16.64 -16.39 -0.78
CA HIS A 412 18.08 -16.19 -0.80
C HIS A 412 18.73 -17.06 -1.89
N LYS A 413 19.61 -16.47 -2.70
CA LYS A 413 20.26 -17.11 -3.87
C LYS A 413 21.02 -18.38 -3.57
N ASP A 414 21.46 -18.59 -2.31
CA ASP A 414 22.11 -19.83 -1.91
C ASP A 414 21.28 -21.08 -2.18
N MET A 415 19.96 -20.96 -2.11
CA MET A 415 19.05 -22.07 -2.39
C MET A 415 18.89 -22.34 -3.88
N ALA A 416 19.16 -21.33 -4.73
CA ALA A 416 18.93 -21.36 -6.16
C ALA A 416 20.21 -21.58 -7.01
N LYS A 417 21.40 -21.75 -6.42
CA LYS A 417 22.68 -21.79 -7.16
C LYS A 417 22.65 -22.65 -8.43
N ASN A 418 22.18 -23.90 -8.33
CA ASN A 418 22.15 -24.80 -9.48
C ASN A 418 21.16 -24.38 -10.56
N ILE A 419 20.08 -23.68 -10.19
CA ILE A 419 19.10 -23.17 -11.14
C ILE A 419 19.65 -21.92 -11.83
N LEU A 420 20.27 -21.01 -11.08
CA LEU A 420 20.84 -19.77 -11.63
C LEU A 420 21.95 -20.02 -12.65
N GLU A 421 22.71 -21.14 -12.52
CA GLU A 421 23.70 -21.57 -13.51
C GLU A 421 23.10 -21.88 -14.89
N GLN A 422 21.79 -22.11 -14.98
CA GLN A 422 21.11 -22.41 -16.24
C GLN A 422 20.70 -21.14 -17.04
N PHE A 423 20.85 -19.96 -16.43
CA PHE A 423 20.53 -18.65 -17.03
C PHE A 423 21.75 -17.97 -17.68
N ASN A 424 22.87 -18.63 -17.79
CA ASN A 424 24.13 -18.11 -18.36
C ASN A 424 24.23 -18.38 -19.86
#